data_1ed6ef2ddfa064153af3712a7080fda6
#
_entry.id   1ed6ef2ddfa064153af3712a7080fda6
#
_cell.length_a   1.000
_cell.length_b   1.000
_cell.length_c   1.000
_cell.angle_alpha   90.00
_cell.angle_beta   90.00
_cell.angle_gamma   90.00
#
_symmetry.space_group_name_H-M   'P 1'
#
loop_
_entity.id
_entity.type
_entity.pdbx_description
1 polymer ?
#
loop_
_entity_poly.entity_id
_entity_poly.type
_entity_poly.pdbx_seq_one_letter_code
_entity_poly.pdbx_strand_id
1 'polypeptide(L)'
;AVWQRLQDNAFACPVIIVGGTNGKGSCVAMLESIYREAGYRVGSYTSPHIWRYNERIRIDGEPVTDADLCEAFEQVDRAREQTSLTYFEFGTLAALAIFQQHALDVIILEVGLSGAWMPSISSTLMLLLSLPSISITLSG
;
A
#
# COMPACT_ATOMS: atom_id res chain seq x y z
N ALA A 1 17.27 -6.45 3.13
CA ALA A 1 16.40 -7.48 2.59
C ALA A 1 15.90 -7.13 1.19
N VAL A 2 14.84 -7.79 0.72
CA VAL A 2 14.35 -7.64 -0.67
C VAL A 2 14.03 -6.18 -1.02
N TRP A 3 13.39 -5.46 -0.10
CA TRP A 3 13.07 -4.05 -0.31
C TRP A 3 14.29 -3.18 -0.60
N GLN A 4 15.37 -3.41 0.11
CA GLN A 4 16.62 -2.66 -0.10
C GLN A 4 17.26 -2.92 -1.47
N ARG A 5 16.99 -4.08 -2.07
CA ARG A 5 17.45 -4.41 -3.43
C ARG A 5 16.55 -3.80 -4.51
N LEU A 6 15.30 -3.50 -4.17
CA LEU A 6 14.35 -2.88 -5.10
C LEU A 6 14.63 -1.41 -5.31
N GLN A 7 15.19 -0.75 -4.31
CA GLN A 7 15.46 0.69 -4.40
C GLN A 7 16.59 1.13 -3.48
N ASP A 8 17.26 2.16 -3.94
CA ASP A 8 18.38 2.78 -3.21
C ASP A 8 17.95 3.98 -2.35
N ASN A 9 16.74 4.49 -2.53
CA ASN A 9 16.28 5.73 -1.92
C ASN A 9 14.99 5.58 -1.11
N ALA A 10 14.90 6.36 -0.04
CA ALA A 10 13.70 6.54 0.73
C ALA A 10 12.58 7.22 -0.10
N PHE A 11 11.33 7.04 0.29
CA PHE A 11 10.24 7.84 -0.24
C PHE A 11 10.42 9.32 0.16
N ALA A 12 10.32 10.20 -0.83
CA ALA A 12 10.39 11.64 -0.61
C ALA A 12 9.09 12.23 -0.03
N CYS A 13 8.04 11.44 0.05
CA CYS A 13 6.72 11.86 0.52
C CYS A 13 6.32 11.13 1.82
N PRO A 14 5.35 11.68 2.59
CA PRO A 14 4.78 11.00 3.73
C PRO A 14 4.13 9.67 3.36
N VAL A 15 4.25 8.69 4.25
CA VAL A 15 3.57 7.40 4.15
C VAL A 15 2.63 7.25 5.33
N ILE A 16 1.34 7.06 5.04
CA ILE A 16 0.28 6.84 6.03
C ILE A 16 -0.04 5.36 6.04
N ILE A 17 0.06 4.73 7.20
CA ILE A 17 -0.27 3.31 7.39
C ILE A 17 -1.60 3.23 8.13
N VAL A 18 -2.58 2.54 7.54
CA VAL A 18 -3.90 2.33 8.11
C VAL A 18 -4.02 0.88 8.57
N GLY A 19 -4.16 0.68 9.86
CA GLY A 19 -4.34 -0.62 10.51
C GLY A 19 -5.68 -0.71 11.24
N GLY A 20 -5.98 -1.88 11.79
CA GLY A 20 -7.19 -2.13 12.55
C GLY A 20 -7.97 -3.34 12.04
N THR A 21 -9.10 -3.64 12.67
CA THR A 21 -9.92 -4.81 12.35
C THR A 21 -10.99 -4.53 11.31
N ASN A 22 -11.61 -3.35 11.36
CA ASN A 22 -12.73 -2.96 10.49
C ASN A 22 -12.55 -1.54 9.96
N GLY A 23 -13.10 -1.27 8.79
CA GLY A 23 -13.16 0.07 8.21
C GLY A 23 -11.86 0.57 7.59
N LYS A 24 -10.83 -0.26 7.46
CA LYS A 24 -9.55 0.12 6.86
C LYS A 24 -9.70 0.64 5.43
N GLY A 25 -10.40 -0.14 4.59
CA GLY A 25 -10.63 0.24 3.20
C GLY A 25 -11.41 1.54 3.06
N SER A 26 -12.42 1.77 3.90
CA SER A 26 -13.17 3.01 3.93
C SER A 26 -12.30 4.19 4.39
N CYS A 27 -11.44 3.97 5.36
CA CYS A 27 -10.49 5.00 5.82
C CYS A 27 -9.50 5.38 4.71
N VAL A 28 -8.93 4.40 4.02
CA VAL A 28 -8.04 4.64 2.88
C VAL A 28 -8.76 5.42 1.78
N ALA A 29 -9.96 5.00 1.40
CA ALA A 29 -10.76 5.68 0.37
C ALA A 29 -11.06 7.15 0.75
N MET A 30 -11.38 7.41 2.01
CA MET A 30 -11.63 8.76 2.52
C MET A 30 -10.36 9.62 2.48
N LEU A 31 -9.24 9.10 2.95
CA LEU A 31 -7.96 9.81 2.90
C LEU A 31 -7.53 10.11 1.47
N GLU A 32 -7.65 9.12 0.58
CA GLU A 32 -7.36 9.28 -0.84
C GLU A 32 -8.20 10.41 -1.45
N SER A 33 -9.50 10.42 -1.17
CA SER A 33 -10.42 11.47 -1.64
C SER A 33 -10.03 12.84 -1.12
N ILE A 34 -9.76 12.97 0.18
CA ILE A 34 -9.38 14.24 0.81
C ILE A 34 -8.10 14.82 0.19
N TYR A 35 -7.06 14.01 0.06
CA TYR A 35 -5.80 14.47 -0.51
C TYR A 35 -5.91 14.82 -2.00
N ARG A 36 -6.67 14.04 -2.76
CA ARG A 36 -6.93 14.34 -4.18
C ARG A 36 -7.68 15.64 -4.36
N GLU A 37 -8.74 15.87 -3.58
CA GLU A 37 -9.50 17.13 -3.60
C GLU A 37 -8.64 18.33 -3.20
N ALA A 38 -7.65 18.13 -2.35
CA ALA A 38 -6.68 19.15 -1.99
C ALA A 38 -5.60 19.40 -3.07
N GLY A 39 -5.63 18.66 -4.17
CA GLY A 39 -4.69 18.82 -5.29
C GLY A 39 -3.40 18.01 -5.19
N TYR A 40 -3.32 17.07 -4.24
CA TYR A 40 -2.15 16.21 -4.07
C TYR A 40 -2.22 14.96 -4.94
N ARG A 41 -1.06 14.46 -5.34
CA ARG A 41 -0.92 13.17 -6.00
C ARG A 41 -0.80 12.05 -4.97
N VAL A 42 -1.68 11.06 -5.08
CA VAL A 42 -1.86 10.02 -4.06
C VAL A 42 -1.62 8.64 -4.63
N GLY A 43 -0.77 7.84 -3.95
CA GLY A 43 -0.70 6.41 -4.15
C GLY A 43 -1.43 5.70 -3.00
N SER A 44 -2.23 4.68 -3.31
CA SER A 44 -2.91 3.89 -2.28
C SER A 44 -2.78 2.39 -2.54
N TYR A 45 -2.63 1.64 -1.45
CA TYR A 45 -2.60 0.18 -1.46
C TYR A 45 -3.64 -0.36 -0.49
N THR A 46 -4.56 -1.18 -1.03
CA THR A 46 -5.66 -1.79 -0.27
C THR A 46 -5.77 -3.28 -0.55
N SER A 47 -6.45 -4.01 0.31
CA SER A 47 -6.76 -5.43 0.14
C SER A 47 -8.03 -5.83 0.89
N PRO A 48 -8.76 -6.87 0.44
CA PRO A 48 -8.57 -7.62 -0.80
C PRO A 48 -9.13 -6.86 -2.03
N HIS A 49 -8.94 -7.43 -3.23
CA HIS A 49 -9.65 -6.99 -4.44
C HIS A 49 -10.95 -7.79 -4.64
N ILE A 50 -11.88 -7.23 -5.43
CA ILE A 50 -13.17 -7.88 -5.74
C ILE A 50 -13.09 -8.59 -7.09
N TRP A 51 -12.62 -7.91 -8.13
CA TRP A 51 -12.58 -8.42 -9.50
C TRP A 51 -11.16 -8.60 -10.04
N ARG A 52 -10.33 -7.56 -9.89
CA ARG A 52 -9.00 -7.53 -10.48
C ARG A 52 -7.97 -7.12 -9.45
N TYR A 53 -6.81 -7.73 -9.53
CA TYR A 53 -5.68 -7.41 -8.66
C TYR A 53 -5.29 -5.92 -8.71
N ASN A 54 -5.44 -5.28 -9.88
CA ASN A 54 -5.15 -3.86 -10.11
C ASN A 54 -5.87 -2.93 -9.10
N GLU A 55 -7.04 -3.34 -8.60
CA GLU A 55 -7.80 -2.56 -7.62
C GLU A 55 -7.03 -2.30 -6.32
N ARG A 56 -6.06 -3.17 -6.01
CA ARG A 56 -5.24 -3.04 -4.80
C ARG A 56 -4.29 -1.86 -4.83
N ILE A 57 -3.85 -1.44 -6.02
CA ILE A 57 -2.84 -0.41 -6.21
C ILE A 57 -3.41 0.68 -7.09
N ARG A 58 -3.52 1.88 -6.54
CA ARG A 58 -4.09 3.03 -7.23
C ARG A 58 -3.13 4.21 -7.23
N ILE A 59 -3.13 4.92 -8.34
CA ILE A 59 -2.47 6.22 -8.49
C ILE A 59 -3.55 7.24 -8.82
N ASP A 60 -3.67 8.25 -7.99
CA ASP A 60 -4.70 9.31 -8.12
C ASP A 60 -6.12 8.74 -8.25
N GLY A 61 -6.43 7.69 -7.50
CA GLY A 61 -7.73 7.04 -7.46
C GLY A 61 -8.01 6.06 -8.59
N GLU A 62 -7.08 5.89 -9.54
CA GLU A 62 -7.23 4.97 -10.67
C GLU A 62 -6.38 3.71 -10.45
N PRO A 63 -6.96 2.53 -10.66
CA PRO A 63 -6.17 1.29 -10.62
C PRO A 63 -5.03 1.32 -11.63
N VAL A 64 -3.88 0.80 -11.23
CA VAL A 64 -2.72 0.69 -12.13
C VAL A 64 -3.00 -0.26 -13.29
N THR A 65 -2.28 -0.09 -14.38
CA THR A 65 -2.42 -0.92 -15.58
C THR A 65 -1.84 -2.33 -15.38
N ASP A 66 -2.25 -3.27 -16.22
CA ASP A 66 -1.66 -4.62 -16.23
C ASP A 66 -0.17 -4.57 -16.54
N ALA A 67 0.25 -3.65 -17.41
CA ALA A 67 1.66 -3.46 -17.75
C ALA A 67 2.47 -3.02 -16.53
N ASP A 68 1.98 -2.07 -15.75
CA ASP A 68 2.63 -1.60 -14.53
C ASP A 68 2.76 -2.73 -13.50
N LEU A 69 1.69 -3.53 -13.34
CA LEU A 69 1.71 -4.68 -12.44
C LEU A 69 2.74 -5.74 -12.87
N CYS A 70 2.74 -6.11 -14.15
CA CYS A 70 3.67 -7.12 -14.67
C CYS A 70 5.11 -6.67 -14.47
N GLU A 71 5.41 -5.42 -14.79
CA GLU A 71 6.75 -4.86 -14.58
C GLU A 71 7.16 -4.89 -13.10
N ALA A 72 6.26 -4.47 -12.21
CA ALA A 72 6.51 -4.48 -10.77
C ALA A 72 6.73 -5.90 -10.25
N PHE A 73 5.91 -6.86 -10.68
CA PHE A 73 6.06 -8.26 -10.29
C PHE A 73 7.40 -8.84 -10.76
N GLU A 74 7.84 -8.53 -11.97
CA GLU A 74 9.16 -8.93 -12.46
C GLU A 74 10.29 -8.31 -11.63
N GLN A 75 10.17 -7.05 -11.27
CA GLN A 75 11.16 -6.36 -10.42
C GLN A 75 11.27 -7.04 -9.05
N VAL A 76 10.14 -7.34 -8.42
CA VAL A 76 10.11 -8.03 -7.12
C VAL A 76 10.69 -9.43 -7.25
N ASP A 77 10.31 -10.18 -8.28
CA ASP A 77 10.80 -11.54 -8.49
C ASP A 77 12.33 -11.59 -8.69
N ARG A 78 12.88 -10.64 -9.42
CA ARG A 78 14.33 -10.51 -9.55
C ARG A 78 15.00 -10.12 -8.23
N ALA A 79 14.43 -9.16 -7.52
CA ALA A 79 15.01 -8.64 -6.27
C ALA A 79 14.96 -9.64 -5.12
N ARG A 80 13.93 -10.49 -5.07
CA ARG A 80 13.83 -11.51 -4.02
C ARG A 80 14.88 -12.62 -4.15
N GLU A 81 15.38 -12.87 -5.36
CA GLU A 81 16.31 -13.97 -5.65
C GLU A 81 15.75 -15.30 -5.14
N GLN A 82 16.36 -15.88 -4.11
CA GLN A 82 15.92 -17.11 -3.46
C GLN A 82 15.12 -16.87 -2.17
N THR A 83 14.85 -15.62 -1.82
CA THR A 83 14.07 -15.30 -0.63
C THR A 83 12.61 -15.66 -0.87
N SER A 84 12.05 -16.49 0.02
CA SER A 84 10.62 -16.79 0.01
C SER A 84 9.82 -15.61 0.51
N LEU A 85 8.78 -15.24 -0.24
CA LEU A 85 7.85 -14.19 0.11
C LEU A 85 6.43 -14.75 0.15
N THR A 86 5.63 -14.33 1.12
CA THR A 86 4.21 -14.60 1.12
C THR A 86 3.53 -13.81 -0.01
N TYR A 87 2.32 -14.22 -0.37
CA TYR A 87 1.50 -13.53 -1.35
C TYR A 87 1.32 -12.03 -1.00
N PHE A 88 1.04 -11.74 0.28
CA PHE A 88 0.88 -10.38 0.77
C PHE A 88 2.18 -9.56 0.71
N GLU A 89 3.28 -10.14 1.13
CA GLU A 89 4.61 -9.50 1.07
C GLU A 89 5.00 -9.15 -0.37
N PHE A 90 4.79 -10.08 -1.28
CA PHE A 90 5.07 -9.89 -2.71
C PHE A 90 4.24 -8.72 -3.28
N GLY A 91 2.94 -8.72 -3.01
CA GLY A 91 2.04 -7.67 -3.46
C GLY A 91 2.37 -6.30 -2.87
N THR A 92 2.74 -6.24 -1.60
CA THR A 92 3.15 -4.99 -0.94
C THR A 92 4.43 -4.43 -1.57
N LEU A 93 5.42 -5.27 -1.82
CA LEU A 93 6.65 -4.86 -2.49
C LEU A 93 6.40 -4.36 -3.91
N ALA A 94 5.51 -5.01 -4.64
CA ALA A 94 5.11 -4.57 -5.99
C ALA A 94 4.43 -3.19 -5.95
N ALA A 95 3.53 -2.96 -5.00
CA ALA A 95 2.90 -1.66 -4.81
C ALA A 95 3.93 -0.57 -4.53
N LEU A 96 4.87 -0.82 -3.63
CA LEU A 96 5.93 0.12 -3.30
C LEU A 96 6.85 0.40 -4.50
N ALA A 97 7.16 -0.62 -5.31
CA ALA A 97 7.95 -0.46 -6.53
C ALA A 97 7.23 0.45 -7.55
N ILE A 98 5.91 0.30 -7.70
CA ILE A 98 5.11 1.17 -8.56
C ILE A 98 5.11 2.61 -8.02
N PHE A 99 4.92 2.80 -6.73
CA PHE A 99 4.90 4.14 -6.13
C PHE A 99 6.24 4.88 -6.30
N GLN A 100 7.35 4.17 -6.33
CA GLN A 100 8.67 4.76 -6.60
C GLN A 100 8.80 5.38 -7.99
N GLN A 101 8.06 4.86 -8.95
CA GLN A 101 8.09 5.33 -10.34
C GLN A 101 7.22 6.57 -10.57
N HIS A 102 6.44 6.98 -9.58
CA HIS A 102 5.55 8.12 -9.65
C HIS A 102 5.97 9.24 -8.71
N ALA A 103 5.81 10.48 -9.13
CA ALA A 103 6.03 11.66 -8.30
C ALA A 103 4.80 11.88 -7.39
N LEU A 104 4.72 11.15 -6.29
CA LEU A 104 3.60 11.20 -5.36
C LEU A 104 3.86 12.19 -4.22
N ASP A 105 2.78 12.81 -3.73
CA ASP A 105 2.80 13.71 -2.58
C ASP A 105 2.50 12.98 -1.27
N VAL A 106 1.77 11.86 -1.35
CA VAL A 106 1.43 11.02 -0.20
C VAL A 106 1.16 9.58 -0.66
N ILE A 107 1.53 8.63 0.19
CA ILE A 107 1.25 7.20 0.02
C ILE A 107 0.42 6.73 1.19
N ILE A 108 -0.65 5.97 0.93
CA ILE A 108 -1.54 5.41 1.93
C ILE A 108 -1.52 3.89 1.81
N LEU A 109 -1.11 3.20 2.86
CA LEU A 109 -0.99 1.75 2.89
C LEU A 109 -1.97 1.14 3.90
N GLU A 110 -2.84 0.26 3.43
CA GLU A 110 -3.64 -0.61 4.30
C GLU A 110 -2.81 -1.81 4.73
N VAL A 111 -2.73 -2.08 6.03
CA VAL A 111 -2.07 -3.26 6.58
C VAL A 111 -3.07 -4.20 7.24
N GLY A 112 -2.82 -5.52 7.13
CA GLY A 112 -3.65 -6.54 7.77
C GLY A 112 -3.45 -6.60 9.29
N LEU A 113 -4.33 -7.36 9.96
CA LEU A 113 -4.30 -7.57 11.41
C LEU A 113 -2.99 -8.16 11.93
N SER A 114 -2.35 -8.99 11.12
CA SER A 114 -1.07 -9.59 11.47
C SER A 114 0.11 -8.65 11.29
N GLY A 115 -0.10 -7.41 10.95
CA GLY A 115 0.81 -6.27 10.66
C GLY A 115 2.29 -6.37 11.04
N ALA A 116 2.72 -7.58 11.35
CA ALA A 116 4.06 -7.89 11.82
C ALA A 116 5.14 -7.71 10.76
N TRP A 117 4.75 -7.68 9.46
CA TRP A 117 5.69 -7.49 8.38
C TRP A 117 5.40 -6.17 7.65
N MET A 118 6.32 -5.25 7.81
CA MET A 118 6.45 -4.07 6.97
C MET A 118 7.91 -3.98 6.54
N PRO A 119 8.21 -3.74 5.26
CA PRO A 119 9.56 -3.41 4.87
C PRO A 119 9.99 -2.14 5.63
N SER A 120 11.27 -2.04 5.94
CA SER A 120 11.82 -0.81 6.52
C SER A 120 11.69 0.31 5.52
N ILE A 121 10.55 0.98 5.54
CA ILE A 121 10.26 2.11 4.66
C ILE A 121 10.85 3.35 5.32
N SER A 122 11.85 3.92 4.68
CA SER A 122 12.32 5.24 5.05
C SER A 122 11.51 6.29 4.30
N SER A 123 10.89 7.19 5.02
CA SER A 123 10.13 8.31 4.46
C SER A 123 10.36 9.56 5.29
N THR A 124 10.01 10.70 4.73
CA THR A 124 10.12 11.99 5.44
C THR A 124 9.20 12.04 6.66
N LEU A 125 8.05 11.37 6.57
CA LEU A 125 7.09 11.25 7.66
C LEU A 125 6.34 9.93 7.52
N MET A 126 6.25 9.17 8.61
CA MET A 126 5.39 7.98 8.68
C MET A 126 4.34 8.19 9.77
N LEU A 127 3.08 8.04 9.42
CA LEU A 127 1.94 8.15 10.32
C LEU A 127 1.21 6.81 10.39
N LEU A 128 1.04 6.29 11.60
CA LEU A 128 0.26 5.08 11.84
C LEU A 128 -1.13 5.47 12.36
N LEU A 129 -2.18 5.08 11.63
CA LEU A 129 -3.56 5.18 12.04
C LEU A 129 -4.07 3.79 12.43
N SER A 130 -4.48 3.64 13.68
CA SER A 130 -5.10 2.40 14.17
C SER A 130 -6.58 2.63 14.40
N LEU A 131 -7.41 1.84 13.72
CA LEU A 131 -8.86 1.90 13.84
C LEU A 131 -9.33 0.91 14.91
N PRO A 132 -10.19 1.35 15.84
CA PRO A 132 -10.72 0.45 16.88
C PRO A 132 -11.66 -0.60 16.28
N SER A 133 -11.71 -1.75 16.93
CA SER A 133 -12.71 -2.77 16.61
C SER A 133 -14.08 -2.28 17.06
N ILE A 134 -15.03 -2.20 16.14
CA ILE A 134 -16.44 -1.95 16.48
C ILE A 134 -17.10 -3.30 16.63
N SER A 135 -17.40 -3.70 17.85
CA SER A 135 -18.26 -4.86 18.13
C SER A 135 -19.70 -4.42 18.09
N ILE A 136 -20.44 -4.83 17.06
CA ILE A 136 -21.89 -4.67 17.03
C ILE A 136 -22.47 -5.90 17.71
N THR A 137 -22.90 -5.76 18.95
CA THR A 137 -23.67 -6.79 19.64
C THR A 137 -25.13 -6.60 19.20
N LEU A 138 -25.62 -7.47 18.34
CA LEU A 138 -27.05 -7.57 18.09
C LEU A 138 -27.68 -8.31 19.26
N SER A 139 -28.27 -7.58 20.19
CA SER A 139 -29.15 -8.17 21.21
C SER A 139 -30.46 -8.55 20.51
N GLY A 140 -30.66 -9.86 20.34
CA GLY A 140 -31.95 -10.42 19.95
C GLY A 140 -32.94 -10.44 21.13
#